data_220715acec322a4a3e629a1533c30927
#
_entry.id   220715acec322a4a3e629a1533c30927
#
_cell.length_a   1.000
_cell.length_b   1.000
_cell.length_c   1.000
_cell.angle_alpha   90.00
_cell.angle_beta   90.00
_cell.angle_gamma   90.00
#
_symmetry.space_group_name_H-M   'P 1'
#
loop_
_entity.id
_entity.type
_entity.pdbx_description
1 polymer ?
#
loop_
_entity_poly.entity_id
_entity_poly.type
_entity_poly.pdbx_seq_one_letter_code
_entity_poly.pdbx_strand_id
1 'polypeptide(L)'
;MPFALSRKYPSSARRWGWQYAFPSSNLSIDPRSGKKRRHHIDKSTLHKAVKRAVHLVGLDKPVSCHTFRHSFATHLLEDGYDIRTVQELLGHQDVSTTMVYTHVLNRGGKGVISPLESVMAASGNSQEK
;
A
#
# COMPACT_ATOMS: atom_id res chain seq x y z
N MET A 1 14.21 7.32 19.55
CA MET A 1 15.35 6.41 19.31
C MET A 1 15.69 5.70 20.61
N PRO A 2 15.87 4.38 20.64
CA PRO A 2 16.29 3.65 21.83
C PRO A 2 17.64 4.15 22.35
N PHE A 3 17.81 4.13 23.66
CA PHE A 3 19.01 4.68 24.34
C PHE A 3 20.34 4.09 23.82
N ALA A 4 20.36 2.77 23.57
CA ALA A 4 21.52 2.09 23.03
C ALA A 4 21.94 2.61 21.64
N LEU A 5 20.97 2.91 20.77
CA LEU A 5 21.23 3.47 19.43
C LEU A 5 21.70 4.90 19.49
N SER A 6 21.20 5.73 20.41
CA SER A 6 21.66 7.12 20.56
C SER A 6 23.11 7.20 21.04
N ARG A 7 23.56 6.20 21.82
CA ARG A 7 24.95 6.09 22.27
C ARG A 7 25.88 5.61 21.14
N LYS A 8 25.42 4.62 20.34
CA LYS A 8 26.18 4.06 19.22
C LYS A 8 26.28 5.03 18.03
N TYR A 9 25.23 5.81 17.80
CA TYR A 9 25.13 6.75 16.68
C TYR A 9 24.65 8.13 17.14
N PRO A 10 25.50 8.95 17.79
CA PRO A 10 25.08 10.21 18.42
C PRO A 10 24.55 11.26 17.43
N SER A 11 25.00 11.22 16.16
CA SER A 11 24.53 12.13 15.09
C SER A 11 23.30 11.64 14.33
N SER A 12 22.85 10.42 14.57
CA SER A 12 21.75 9.81 13.79
C SER A 12 20.44 10.57 13.90
N ALA A 13 20.14 11.19 15.04
CA ALA A 13 18.93 11.98 15.24
C ALA A 13 18.80 13.18 14.26
N ARG A 14 19.89 13.62 13.64
CA ARG A 14 19.94 14.72 12.65
C ARG A 14 20.06 14.22 11.21
N ARG A 15 20.39 12.95 11.00
CA ARG A 15 20.57 12.39 9.66
C ARG A 15 19.22 12.06 9.04
N TRP A 16 19.05 12.41 7.77
CA TRP A 16 17.81 12.19 7.00
C TRP A 16 17.32 10.74 7.06
N GLY A 17 18.18 9.76 6.86
CA GLY A 17 17.82 8.34 6.89
C GLY A 17 17.28 7.82 8.22
N TRP A 18 17.30 8.62 9.30
CA TRP A 18 16.76 8.28 10.61
C TRP A 18 15.51 9.11 10.97
N GLN A 19 15.05 9.96 10.06
CA GLN A 19 13.85 10.74 10.25
C GLN A 19 12.61 9.88 9.96
N TYR A 20 11.50 10.24 10.58
CA TYR A 20 10.22 9.61 10.25
C TYR A 20 9.75 10.08 8.88
N ALA A 21 9.33 9.15 8.03
CA ALA A 21 8.70 9.48 6.75
C ALA A 21 7.42 10.29 6.93
N PHE A 22 6.67 9.99 8.00
CA PHE A 22 5.45 10.71 8.38
C PHE A 22 5.59 11.24 9.82
N PRO A 23 6.22 12.41 10.00
CA PRO A 23 6.37 13.02 11.32
C PRO A 23 5.05 13.61 11.82
N SER A 24 4.83 13.58 13.13
CA SER A 24 3.72 14.30 13.75
C SER A 24 3.92 15.82 13.60
N SER A 25 2.82 16.56 13.45
CA SER A 25 2.84 18.04 13.51
C SER A 25 3.23 18.55 14.89
N ASN A 26 2.89 17.81 15.94
CA ASN A 26 3.12 18.20 17.32
C ASN A 26 4.42 17.62 17.88
N LEU A 27 5.10 18.42 18.72
CA LEU A 27 6.21 17.95 19.54
C LEU A 27 5.63 17.35 20.82
N SER A 28 6.18 16.21 21.26
CA SER A 28 5.86 15.56 22.53
C SER A 28 7.11 15.38 23.39
N ILE A 29 6.88 15.26 24.69
CA ILE A 29 7.95 14.97 25.63
C ILE A 29 8.17 13.46 25.60
N ASP A 30 9.38 13.03 25.30
CA ASP A 30 9.78 11.62 25.37
C ASP A 30 9.80 11.20 26.87
N PRO A 31 8.94 10.26 27.28
CA PRO A 31 8.83 9.89 28.70
C PRO A 31 10.10 9.27 29.27
N ARG A 32 11.01 8.77 28.41
CA ARG A 32 12.26 8.15 28.84
C ARG A 32 13.39 9.17 29.07
N SER A 33 13.45 10.20 28.23
CA SER A 33 14.55 11.18 28.25
C SER A 33 14.13 12.56 28.70
N GLY A 34 12.84 12.84 28.89
CA GLY A 34 12.29 14.15 29.24
C GLY A 34 12.46 15.22 28.14
N LYS A 35 13.05 14.87 27.00
CA LYS A 35 13.35 15.81 25.92
C LYS A 35 12.15 15.96 24.97
N LYS A 36 11.87 17.22 24.55
CA LYS A 36 10.94 17.49 23.46
C LYS A 36 11.46 16.89 22.15
N ARG A 37 10.67 16.02 21.53
CA ARG A 37 11.00 15.37 20.26
C ARG A 37 9.77 15.31 19.36
N ARG A 38 10.01 15.18 18.05
CA ARG A 38 8.98 14.90 17.08
C ARG A 38 8.89 13.39 16.91
N HIS A 39 7.69 12.85 17.10
CA HIS A 39 7.38 11.43 16.84
C HIS A 39 6.73 11.24 15.46
N HIS A 40 6.47 10.01 15.07
CA HIS A 40 5.64 9.71 13.91
C HIS A 40 4.19 10.13 14.14
N ILE A 41 3.45 10.28 13.04
CA ILE A 41 2.00 10.52 13.12
C ILE A 41 1.29 9.34 13.79
N ASP A 42 0.33 9.63 14.62
CA ASP A 42 -0.51 8.60 15.26
C ASP A 42 -1.53 8.02 14.27
N LYS A 43 -1.78 6.71 14.37
CA LYS A 43 -2.75 6.00 13.52
C LYS A 43 -4.15 6.61 13.62
N SER A 44 -4.55 7.03 14.81
CA SER A 44 -5.87 7.62 15.04
C SER A 44 -6.04 8.95 14.29
N THR A 45 -4.98 9.72 14.11
CA THR A 45 -5.00 10.97 13.35
C THR A 45 -5.35 10.71 11.89
N LEU A 46 -4.72 9.71 11.28
CA LEU A 46 -5.03 9.32 9.90
C LEU A 46 -6.47 8.79 9.76
N HIS A 47 -6.90 7.92 10.67
CA HIS A 47 -8.27 7.39 10.66
C HIS A 47 -9.32 8.51 10.82
N LYS A 48 -9.09 9.47 11.69
CA LYS A 48 -9.97 10.64 11.86
C LYS A 48 -10.02 11.49 10.61
N ALA A 49 -8.88 11.71 9.96
CA ALA A 49 -8.79 12.46 8.71
C ALA A 49 -9.59 11.79 7.57
N VAL A 50 -9.42 10.47 7.41
CA VAL A 50 -10.19 9.70 6.43
C VAL A 50 -11.69 9.77 6.72
N LYS A 51 -12.13 9.53 7.95
CA LYS A 51 -13.55 9.63 8.33
C LYS A 51 -14.13 11.03 8.05
N ARG A 52 -13.37 12.06 8.37
CA ARG A 52 -13.80 13.45 8.09
C ARG A 52 -13.95 13.71 6.60
N ALA A 53 -13.00 13.24 5.78
CA ALA A 53 -13.05 13.37 4.34
C ALA A 53 -14.28 12.64 3.74
N VAL A 54 -14.54 11.41 4.18
CA VAL A 54 -15.72 10.63 3.78
C VAL A 54 -17.01 11.37 4.07
N HIS A 55 -17.12 11.95 5.27
CA HIS A 55 -18.29 12.72 5.67
C HIS A 55 -18.46 14.00 4.84
N LEU A 56 -17.38 14.73 4.58
CA LEU A 56 -17.40 15.96 3.78
C LEU A 56 -17.82 15.72 2.33
N VAL A 57 -17.47 14.58 1.77
CA VAL A 57 -17.81 14.21 0.38
C VAL A 57 -19.21 13.57 0.29
N GLY A 58 -19.84 13.25 1.43
CA GLY A 58 -21.18 12.65 1.47
C GLY A 58 -21.22 11.22 0.94
N LEU A 59 -20.15 10.42 1.17
CA LEU A 59 -20.13 9.01 0.76
C LEU A 59 -20.96 8.17 1.73
N ASP A 60 -21.95 7.43 1.20
CA ASP A 60 -22.77 6.51 1.98
C ASP A 60 -22.03 5.23 2.38
N LYS A 61 -20.95 4.88 1.68
CA LYS A 61 -20.18 3.67 1.94
C LYS A 61 -19.11 3.93 3.01
N PRO A 62 -18.89 2.97 3.92
CA PRO A 62 -17.83 3.07 4.90
C PRO A 62 -16.46 2.97 4.20
N VAL A 63 -15.68 4.02 4.26
CA VAL A 63 -14.30 4.07 3.75
C VAL A 63 -13.31 4.15 4.90
N SER A 64 -12.27 3.35 4.83
CA SER A 64 -11.19 3.29 5.82
C SER A 64 -9.82 3.27 5.12
N CYS A 65 -8.74 3.31 5.90
CA CYS A 65 -7.40 3.12 5.34
C CYS A 65 -7.24 1.75 4.64
N HIS A 66 -7.94 0.72 5.11
CA HIS A 66 -7.96 -0.58 4.44
C HIS A 66 -8.64 -0.54 3.09
N THR A 67 -9.68 0.30 2.92
CA THR A 67 -10.34 0.50 1.64
C THR A 67 -9.37 1.02 0.58
N PHE A 68 -8.53 2.00 0.92
CA PHE A 68 -7.49 2.49 0.02
C PHE A 68 -6.44 1.42 -0.30
N ARG A 69 -6.04 0.63 0.71
CA ARG A 69 -5.11 -0.47 0.51
C ARG A 69 -5.69 -1.54 -0.42
N HIS A 70 -6.96 -1.90 -0.26
CA HIS A 70 -7.66 -2.82 -1.16
C HIS A 70 -7.74 -2.27 -2.58
N SER A 71 -8.15 -1.01 -2.73
CA SER A 71 -8.22 -0.36 -4.03
C SER A 71 -6.87 -0.35 -4.74
N PHE A 72 -5.80 0.01 -4.03
CA PHE A 72 -4.44 0.00 -4.57
C PHE A 72 -4.02 -1.40 -5.07
N ALA A 73 -4.24 -2.44 -4.25
CA ALA A 73 -3.90 -3.81 -4.63
C ALA A 73 -4.71 -4.28 -5.85
N THR A 74 -6.01 -3.97 -5.87
CA THR A 74 -6.90 -4.34 -6.98
C THR A 74 -6.46 -3.69 -8.28
N HIS A 75 -6.21 -2.40 -8.29
CA HIS A 75 -5.76 -1.69 -9.50
C HIS A 75 -4.42 -2.21 -10.01
N LEU A 76 -3.45 -2.49 -9.14
CA LEU A 76 -2.19 -3.08 -9.58
C LEU A 76 -2.38 -4.44 -10.27
N LEU A 77 -3.27 -5.29 -9.74
CA LEU A 77 -3.56 -6.58 -10.36
C LEU A 77 -4.34 -6.43 -11.69
N GLU A 78 -5.25 -5.47 -11.77
CA GLU A 78 -5.97 -5.12 -13.01
C GLU A 78 -5.02 -4.59 -14.08
N ASP A 79 -3.99 -3.83 -13.68
CA ASP A 79 -2.92 -3.33 -14.54
C ASP A 79 -1.91 -4.42 -14.98
N GLY A 80 -2.08 -5.66 -14.47
CA GLY A 80 -1.28 -6.82 -14.86
C GLY A 80 -0.02 -7.05 -14.03
N TYR A 81 0.14 -6.37 -12.89
CA TYR A 81 1.21 -6.70 -11.95
C TYR A 81 0.98 -8.07 -11.33
N ASP A 82 2.05 -8.84 -11.15
CA ASP A 82 1.97 -10.14 -10.52
C ASP A 82 1.69 -10.03 -9.01
N ILE A 83 1.08 -11.08 -8.47
CA ILE A 83 0.65 -11.11 -7.06
C ILE A 83 1.82 -11.00 -6.08
N ARG A 84 3.02 -11.44 -6.48
CA ARG A 84 4.22 -11.37 -5.66
C ARG A 84 4.68 -9.92 -5.51
N THR A 85 4.71 -9.18 -6.59
CA THR A 85 5.00 -7.74 -6.59
C THR A 85 4.00 -6.99 -5.71
N VAL A 86 2.70 -7.30 -5.82
CA VAL A 86 1.68 -6.69 -4.96
C VAL A 86 1.89 -7.05 -3.49
N GLN A 87 2.25 -8.31 -3.18
CA GLN A 87 2.59 -8.75 -1.82
C GLN A 87 3.73 -7.92 -1.23
N GLU A 88 4.80 -7.75 -1.97
CA GLU A 88 5.98 -6.99 -1.53
C GLU A 88 5.64 -5.51 -1.29
N LEU A 89 4.93 -4.87 -2.22
CA LEU A 89 4.49 -3.48 -2.09
C LEU A 89 3.54 -3.27 -0.90
N LEU A 90 2.69 -4.24 -0.61
CA LEU A 90 1.82 -4.21 0.56
C LEU A 90 2.56 -4.53 1.87
N GLY A 91 3.78 -5.08 1.80
CA GLY A 91 4.54 -5.51 2.97
C GLY A 91 3.90 -6.71 3.70
N HIS A 92 3.20 -7.58 2.98
CA HIS A 92 2.66 -8.81 3.54
C HIS A 92 3.78 -9.84 3.69
N GLN A 93 3.98 -10.36 4.90
CA GLN A 93 4.97 -11.40 5.16
C GLN A 93 4.55 -12.75 4.56
N ASP A 94 3.24 -13.01 4.48
CA ASP A 94 2.66 -14.23 3.95
C ASP A 94 1.85 -13.94 2.68
N VAL A 95 2.09 -14.74 1.65
CA VAL A 95 1.34 -14.69 0.37
C VAL A 95 -0.15 -14.93 0.59
N SER A 96 -0.51 -15.79 1.53
CA SER A 96 -1.91 -16.11 1.84
C SER A 96 -2.75 -14.87 2.09
N THR A 97 -2.18 -13.83 2.72
CA THR A 97 -2.84 -12.54 2.95
C THR A 97 -3.11 -11.78 1.64
N THR A 98 -2.28 -12.00 0.61
CA THR A 98 -2.45 -11.36 -0.70
C THR A 98 -3.37 -12.19 -1.61
N MET A 99 -3.50 -13.50 -1.37
CA MET A 99 -4.37 -14.39 -2.13
C MET A 99 -5.86 -14.02 -2.05
N VAL A 100 -6.24 -13.22 -1.08
CA VAL A 100 -7.58 -12.61 -0.98
C VAL A 100 -7.97 -11.83 -2.26
N TYR A 101 -6.98 -11.34 -3.01
CA TYR A 101 -7.18 -10.58 -4.24
C TYR A 101 -7.20 -11.43 -5.52
N THR A 102 -7.03 -12.75 -5.44
CA THR A 102 -7.02 -13.64 -6.63
C THR A 102 -8.31 -13.59 -7.44
N HIS A 103 -9.43 -13.25 -6.81
CA HIS A 103 -10.70 -13.07 -7.51
C HIS A 103 -10.65 -11.93 -8.55
N VAL A 104 -9.76 -10.97 -8.39
CA VAL A 104 -9.54 -9.86 -9.33
C VAL A 104 -8.90 -10.38 -10.62
N LEU A 105 -7.89 -11.27 -10.48
CA LEU A 105 -7.21 -11.90 -11.62
C LEU A 105 -8.18 -12.70 -12.51
N ASN A 106 -9.21 -13.29 -11.89
CA ASN A 106 -10.23 -14.07 -12.61
C ASN A 106 -11.33 -13.22 -13.25
N ARG A 107 -11.47 -11.95 -12.89
CA ARG A 107 -12.49 -11.02 -13.41
C ARG A 107 -11.94 -10.03 -14.42
N GLY A 108 -10.63 -9.83 -14.46
CA GLY A 108 -10.00 -8.97 -15.46
C GLY A 108 -10.20 -9.56 -16.84
N GLY A 109 -10.79 -8.82 -17.77
CA GLY A 109 -11.01 -9.21 -19.16
C GLY A 109 -9.74 -9.48 -19.98
N LYS A 110 -8.59 -9.57 -19.33
CA LYS A 110 -7.35 -10.18 -19.81
C LYS A 110 -7.13 -11.52 -19.11
N GLY A 111 -8.19 -12.37 -19.10
CA GLY A 111 -8.00 -13.79 -18.83
C GLY A 111 -6.85 -14.27 -19.69
N VAL A 112 -5.99 -15.14 -19.15
CA VAL A 112 -4.91 -15.76 -19.90
C VAL A 112 -5.48 -16.27 -21.21
N ILE A 113 -5.20 -15.53 -22.31
CA ILE A 113 -5.56 -15.97 -23.66
C ILE A 113 -4.76 -17.25 -23.86
N SER A 114 -5.44 -18.37 -23.98
CA SER A 114 -4.79 -19.64 -24.25
C SER A 114 -3.87 -19.45 -25.46
N PRO A 115 -2.61 -19.90 -25.44
CA PRO A 115 -1.73 -19.84 -26.60
C PRO A 115 -2.39 -20.39 -27.88
N LEU A 116 -3.33 -21.33 -27.71
CA LEU A 116 -4.13 -21.91 -28.78
C LEU A 116 -5.12 -20.90 -29.38
N GLU A 117 -5.75 -20.06 -28.58
CA GLU A 117 -6.68 -19.01 -29.05
C GLU A 117 -5.94 -17.93 -29.84
N SER A 118 -4.72 -17.57 -29.44
CA SER A 118 -3.90 -16.61 -30.20
C SER A 118 -3.47 -17.15 -31.56
N VAL A 119 -3.20 -18.45 -31.67
CA VAL A 119 -2.85 -19.11 -32.93
C VAL A 119 -4.08 -19.23 -33.86
N MET A 120 -5.26 -19.52 -33.33
CA MET A 120 -6.51 -19.61 -34.09
C MET A 120 -6.97 -18.24 -34.61
N ALA A 121 -6.79 -17.17 -33.83
CA ALA A 121 -7.08 -15.80 -34.28
C ALA A 121 -6.12 -15.33 -35.40
N ALA A 122 -4.88 -15.80 -35.41
CA ALA A 122 -3.91 -15.48 -36.46
C ALA A 122 -4.17 -16.25 -37.77
N SER A 123 -4.76 -17.47 -37.72
CA SER A 123 -5.06 -18.28 -38.91
C SER A 123 -6.39 -17.94 -39.60
N GLY A 124 -7.27 -17.18 -38.92
CA GLY A 124 -8.57 -16.78 -39.49
C GLY A 124 -8.53 -15.60 -40.46
N ASN A 125 -7.38 -14.92 -40.65
CA ASN A 125 -7.29 -13.71 -41.46
C ASN A 125 -6.63 -13.91 -42.86
N SER A 126 -6.56 -15.17 -43.35
CA SER A 126 -5.89 -15.49 -44.60
C SER A 126 -6.80 -15.99 -45.74
N GLN A 127 -8.12 -15.80 -45.62
CA GLN A 127 -9.02 -16.10 -46.74
C GLN A 127 -10.04 -14.97 -46.96
N GLU A 128 -9.57 -13.88 -47.53
CA GLU A 128 -10.38 -13.02 -48.40
C GLU A 128 -9.45 -12.19 -49.29
N LYS A 129 -9.14 -12.73 -50.43
CA LYS A 129 -8.77 -12.01 -51.62
C LYS A 129 -9.23 -12.81 -52.83
#